data_d1abeb8bb4b9bf93492f53afe309a38d
#
_entry.id   d1abeb8bb4b9bf93492f53afe309a38d
#
_cell.length_a   1.000
_cell.length_b   1.000
_cell.length_c   1.000
_cell.angle_alpha   90.00
_cell.angle_beta   90.00
_cell.angle_gamma   90.00
#
_symmetry.space_group_name_H-M   'P 1'
#
loop_
_entity.id
_entity.type
_entity.pdbx_description
1 polymer ?
#
loop_
_entity_poly.entity_id
_entity_poly.type
_entity_poly.pdbx_seq_one_letter_code
_entity_poly.pdbx_strand_id
1 'polypeptide(L)'
;MEKQLLISVIEKYHLDGLHERVKWTIKDKKLTIMFTSDNKDLCGSVEVDNFEFEDCTMGVYDTQKLLKLINITNQFLTINVETKGTTSTKLHIADNEYDLVYHLADLRMMNTETMVLDETQIDFNYQFEIDSEFIERYAKAKKALGSDEVKIQALLNEEGERNIYFTIGGKTSHDNKAAFRATATKMELPSSEYIYNADYILEILTTNKSADAQGTGYFDENGILKIEFIEKDTKSLYYLPPKN
;
A
#
# COMPACT_ATOMS: atom_id res chain seq x y z
N MET A 1 2.90 -9.95 21.01
CA MET A 1 2.50 -9.67 19.59
C MET A 1 3.18 -10.67 18.66
N GLU A 2 2.49 -11.12 17.64
CA GLU A 2 3.12 -11.97 16.61
C GLU A 2 4.01 -11.11 15.70
N LYS A 3 5.26 -11.56 15.50
CA LYS A 3 6.24 -10.93 14.62
C LYS A 3 5.71 -10.72 13.19
N GLN A 4 5.03 -11.75 12.64
CA GLN A 4 4.53 -11.72 11.27
C GLN A 4 3.47 -10.64 11.03
N LEU A 5 2.60 -10.39 12.04
CA LEU A 5 1.65 -9.28 11.96
C LEU A 5 2.39 -7.94 11.82
N LEU A 6 3.40 -7.72 12.67
CA LEU A 6 4.15 -6.46 12.65
C LEU A 6 4.91 -6.27 11.34
N ILE A 7 5.55 -7.33 10.82
CA ILE A 7 6.23 -7.30 9.51
C ILE A 7 5.23 -6.96 8.41
N SER A 8 4.10 -7.68 8.35
CA SER A 8 3.07 -7.45 7.32
C SER A 8 2.55 -6.01 7.33
N VAL A 9 2.28 -5.43 8.51
CA VAL A 9 1.87 -4.04 8.65
C VAL A 9 2.92 -3.07 8.12
N ILE A 10 4.20 -3.32 8.46
CA ILE A 10 5.31 -2.47 8.02
C ILE A 10 5.50 -2.56 6.51
N GLU A 11 5.49 -3.74 5.94
CA GLU A 11 5.67 -3.96 4.50
C GLU A 11 4.57 -3.24 3.69
N LYS A 12 3.32 -3.21 4.18
CA LYS A 12 2.18 -2.57 3.51
C LYS A 12 2.36 -1.06 3.29
N TYR A 13 3.08 -0.35 4.14
CA TYR A 13 3.39 1.06 3.90
C TYR A 13 4.81 1.29 3.35
N HIS A 14 5.77 0.43 3.71
CA HIS A 14 7.16 0.56 3.28
C HIS A 14 7.35 0.37 1.77
N LEU A 15 6.59 -0.57 1.18
CA LEU A 15 6.55 -0.83 -0.27
C LEU A 15 7.98 -0.91 -0.87
N ASP A 16 8.79 -1.83 -0.34
CA ASP A 16 10.19 -2.08 -0.74
C ASP A 16 11.10 -0.83 -0.74
N GLY A 17 10.90 0.08 0.22
CA GLY A 17 11.74 1.26 0.41
C GLY A 17 11.15 2.57 -0.12
N LEU A 18 9.92 2.57 -0.61
CA LEU A 18 9.26 3.81 -1.07
C LEU A 18 8.96 4.77 0.09
N HIS A 19 8.73 4.23 1.29
CA HIS A 19 8.38 5.03 2.48
C HIS A 19 9.20 4.63 3.71
N GLU A 20 10.28 5.37 3.96
CA GLU A 20 11.18 5.14 5.10
C GLU A 20 10.75 5.88 6.37
N ARG A 21 9.95 6.94 6.23
CA ARG A 21 9.61 7.85 7.31
C ARG A 21 8.11 7.97 7.46
N VAL A 22 7.59 7.45 8.57
CA VAL A 22 6.15 7.46 8.84
C VAL A 22 5.86 7.76 10.31
N LYS A 23 4.66 8.26 10.55
CA LYS A 23 4.11 8.42 11.88
C LYS A 23 3.14 7.28 12.15
N TRP A 24 3.36 6.54 13.24
CA TRP A 24 2.42 5.59 13.79
C TRP A 24 1.57 6.28 14.84
N THR A 25 0.27 6.17 14.74
CA THR A 25 -0.68 6.65 15.75
C THR A 25 -1.46 5.47 16.25
N ILE A 26 -1.36 5.19 17.54
CA ILE A 26 -2.10 4.12 18.20
C ILE A 26 -3.03 4.78 19.20
N LYS A 27 -4.32 4.51 19.05
CA LYS A 27 -5.37 5.02 19.92
C LYS A 27 -6.53 4.03 19.99
N ASP A 28 -7.01 3.77 21.19
CA ASP A 28 -8.16 2.88 21.42
C ASP A 28 -7.99 1.51 20.73
N LYS A 29 -6.79 0.92 20.82
CA LYS A 29 -6.39 -0.34 20.15
C LYS A 29 -6.47 -0.30 18.61
N LYS A 30 -6.45 0.87 18.00
CA LYS A 30 -6.34 1.04 16.56
C LYS A 30 -5.01 1.67 16.22
N LEU A 31 -4.23 0.99 15.37
CA LEU A 31 -3.05 1.56 14.72
C LEU A 31 -3.45 2.20 13.41
N THR A 32 -2.99 3.43 13.19
CA THR A 32 -3.14 4.16 11.92
C THR A 32 -1.77 4.67 11.47
N ILE A 33 -1.39 4.35 10.25
CA ILE A 33 -0.17 4.81 9.59
C ILE A 33 -0.59 5.47 8.28
N MET A 34 -0.28 6.73 8.11
CA MET A 34 -0.51 7.45 6.85
C MET A 34 0.83 7.76 6.22
N PHE A 35 0.90 7.68 4.90
CA PHE A 35 2.14 7.91 4.14
C PHE A 35 1.86 8.63 2.82
N THR A 36 2.89 9.34 2.35
CA THR A 36 2.89 10.00 1.05
C THR A 36 4.31 9.92 0.50
N SER A 37 4.47 9.57 -0.77
CA SER A 37 5.76 9.58 -1.44
C SER A 37 6.33 10.99 -1.54
N ASP A 38 7.66 11.11 -1.61
CA ASP A 38 8.33 12.41 -1.70
C ASP A 38 7.84 13.24 -2.90
N ASN A 39 7.50 12.56 -4.00
CA ASN A 39 7.00 13.19 -5.24
C ASN A 39 5.48 13.41 -5.21
N LYS A 40 4.78 12.96 -4.16
CA LYS A 40 3.31 13.02 -4.03
C LYS A 40 2.54 12.26 -5.14
N ASP A 41 3.17 11.27 -5.75
CA ASP A 41 2.61 10.40 -6.79
C ASP A 41 2.07 9.06 -6.24
N LEU A 42 2.19 8.88 -4.92
CA LEU A 42 1.58 7.80 -4.16
C LEU A 42 1.27 8.29 -2.74
N CYS A 43 0.06 8.12 -2.28
CA CYS A 43 -0.28 8.29 -0.88
C CYS A 43 -1.20 7.16 -0.41
N GLY A 44 -1.30 6.98 0.91
CA GLY A 44 -2.15 5.92 1.43
C GLY A 44 -2.19 5.84 2.94
N SER A 45 -2.85 4.80 3.41
CA SER A 45 -2.93 4.48 4.83
C SER A 45 -2.95 2.98 5.08
N VAL A 46 -2.40 2.60 6.22
CA VAL A 46 -2.58 1.25 6.80
C VAL A 46 -3.23 1.42 8.14
N GLU A 47 -4.34 0.73 8.34
CA GLU A 47 -5.10 0.70 9.59
C GLU A 47 -5.16 -0.73 10.10
N VAL A 48 -4.96 -0.91 11.41
CA VAL A 48 -5.11 -2.21 12.08
C VAL A 48 -6.00 -2.03 13.29
N ASP A 49 -7.14 -2.68 13.27
CA ASP A 49 -8.03 -2.76 14.41
C ASP A 49 -7.55 -3.86 15.39
N ASN A 50 -7.96 -3.79 16.65
CA ASN A 50 -7.55 -4.72 17.71
C ASN A 50 -6.03 -4.83 17.89
N PHE A 51 -5.29 -3.78 17.58
CA PHE A 51 -3.85 -3.72 17.77
C PHE A 51 -3.51 -3.57 19.25
N GLU A 52 -3.08 -4.66 19.87
CA GLU A 52 -2.81 -4.73 21.31
C GLU A 52 -1.51 -3.99 21.67
N PHE A 53 -1.61 -2.68 21.78
CA PHE A 53 -0.52 -1.80 22.15
C PHE A 53 -1.06 -0.60 22.96
N GLU A 54 -0.19 0.05 23.73
CA GLU A 54 -0.55 1.26 24.47
C GLU A 54 -0.78 2.47 23.56
N ASP A 55 -1.70 3.34 23.95
CA ASP A 55 -1.99 4.56 23.21
C ASP A 55 -0.76 5.45 23.15
N CYS A 56 -0.23 5.68 21.96
CA CYS A 56 0.94 6.52 21.74
C CYS A 56 1.01 7.01 20.30
N THR A 57 1.91 7.97 20.10
CA THR A 57 2.30 8.39 18.75
C THR A 57 3.82 8.32 18.64
N MET A 58 4.32 7.68 17.59
CA MET A 58 5.76 7.50 17.40
C MET A 58 6.20 7.77 15.97
N GLY A 59 7.42 8.28 15.82
CA GLY A 59 8.07 8.55 14.54
C GLY A 59 9.04 7.44 14.16
N VAL A 60 8.75 6.69 13.12
CA VAL A 60 9.68 5.75 12.49
C VAL A 60 10.39 6.49 11.36
N TYR A 61 11.73 6.56 11.39
CA TYR A 61 12.52 7.34 10.44
C TYR A 61 13.38 6.52 9.50
N ASP A 62 13.55 5.22 9.80
CA ASP A 62 14.33 4.26 9.03
C ASP A 62 13.61 2.91 9.14
N THR A 63 12.58 2.75 8.31
CA THR A 63 11.72 1.56 8.32
C THR A 63 12.50 0.31 7.94
N GLN A 64 13.44 0.40 7.00
CA GLN A 64 14.26 -0.74 6.61
C GLN A 64 15.09 -1.25 7.78
N LYS A 65 15.65 -0.35 8.60
CA LYS A 65 16.39 -0.74 9.81
C LYS A 65 15.49 -1.38 10.86
N LEU A 66 14.29 -0.84 11.05
CA LEU A 66 13.29 -1.43 11.95
C LEU A 66 12.94 -2.86 11.49
N LEU A 67 12.67 -3.09 10.22
CA LEU A 67 12.42 -4.42 9.66
C LEU A 67 13.60 -5.38 9.88
N LYS A 68 14.84 -4.92 9.67
CA LYS A 68 16.03 -5.73 9.92
C LYS A 68 16.15 -6.14 11.39
N LEU A 69 15.84 -5.25 12.34
CA LEU A 69 15.84 -5.56 13.76
C LEU A 69 14.74 -6.57 14.12
N ILE A 70 13.52 -6.39 13.61
CA ILE A 70 12.43 -7.31 13.83
C ILE A 70 12.77 -8.69 13.22
N ASN A 71 13.39 -8.74 12.06
CA ASN A 71 13.67 -10.00 11.36
C ASN A 71 14.64 -10.92 12.10
N ILE A 72 15.53 -10.43 12.94
CA ILE A 72 16.44 -11.28 13.72
C ILE A 72 15.78 -11.89 14.97
N THR A 73 14.60 -11.45 15.36
CA THR A 73 13.86 -11.97 16.52
C THR A 73 13.09 -13.26 16.22
N ASN A 74 12.59 -13.91 17.25
CA ASN A 74 11.72 -15.09 17.17
C ASN A 74 10.26 -14.72 16.85
N GLN A 75 9.36 -15.71 16.87
CA GLN A 75 7.96 -15.57 16.43
C GLN A 75 7.12 -14.63 17.30
N PHE A 76 7.36 -14.62 18.62
CA PHE A 76 6.57 -13.82 19.56
C PHE A 76 7.42 -12.73 20.20
N LEU A 77 6.93 -11.50 20.14
CA LEU A 77 7.62 -10.31 20.57
C LEU A 77 6.91 -9.65 21.75
N THR A 78 7.70 -9.14 22.67
CA THR A 78 7.27 -8.11 23.63
C THR A 78 7.75 -6.77 23.10
N ILE A 79 6.83 -5.82 22.93
CA ILE A 79 7.13 -4.50 22.39
C ILE A 79 6.64 -3.45 23.38
N ASN A 80 7.53 -2.51 23.73
CA ASN A 80 7.22 -1.41 24.65
C ASN A 80 7.80 -0.11 24.10
N VAL A 81 7.16 1.02 24.45
CA VAL A 81 7.64 2.35 24.07
C VAL A 81 8.22 3.05 25.31
N GLU A 82 9.44 3.56 25.21
CA GLU A 82 10.01 4.46 26.18
C GLU A 82 9.62 5.90 25.82
N THR A 83 9.01 6.62 26.77
CA THR A 83 8.58 8.01 26.59
C THR A 83 9.38 8.94 27.47
N LYS A 84 9.62 10.17 26.99
CA LYS A 84 10.15 11.28 27.79
C LYS A 84 9.14 12.42 27.77
N GLY A 85 8.39 12.56 28.88
CA GLY A 85 7.19 13.41 28.90
C GLY A 85 6.12 12.84 27.96
N THR A 86 5.70 13.59 26.96
CA THR A 86 4.70 13.16 25.95
C THR A 86 5.34 12.63 24.66
N THR A 87 6.68 12.58 24.59
CA THR A 87 7.40 12.18 23.35
C THR A 87 7.88 10.74 23.45
N SER A 88 7.51 9.92 22.50
CA SER A 88 8.04 8.56 22.34
C SER A 88 9.48 8.65 21.82
N THR A 89 10.43 7.99 22.50
CA THR A 89 11.87 8.13 22.21
C THR A 89 12.53 6.84 21.74
N LYS A 90 12.03 5.69 22.20
CA LYS A 90 12.57 4.38 21.83
C LYS A 90 11.47 3.36 21.76
N LEU A 91 11.65 2.39 20.87
CA LEU A 91 10.88 1.18 20.78
C LEU A 91 11.77 0.03 21.26
N HIS A 92 11.37 -0.62 22.34
CA HIS A 92 12.00 -1.83 22.85
C HIS A 92 11.30 -3.03 22.23
N ILE A 93 12.08 -3.92 21.63
CA ILE A 93 11.57 -5.13 20.96
C ILE A 93 12.36 -6.29 21.55
N ALA A 94 11.72 -7.15 22.29
CA ALA A 94 12.36 -8.26 22.96
C ALA A 94 11.67 -9.59 22.70
N ASP A 95 12.46 -10.65 22.71
CA ASP A 95 12.04 -12.05 22.76
C ASP A 95 12.90 -12.82 23.78
N ASN A 96 12.92 -14.15 23.69
CA ASN A 96 13.70 -14.98 24.62
C ASN A 96 15.22 -14.89 24.42
N GLU A 97 15.70 -14.37 23.28
CA GLU A 97 17.10 -14.34 22.88
C GLU A 97 17.63 -12.91 22.67
N TYR A 98 16.76 -12.00 22.27
CA TYR A 98 17.11 -10.64 21.88
C TYR A 98 16.40 -9.59 22.74
N ASP A 99 17.14 -8.55 23.08
CA ASP A 99 16.62 -7.28 23.62
C ASP A 99 17.14 -6.15 22.73
N LEU A 100 16.27 -5.61 21.89
CA LEU A 100 16.60 -4.66 20.84
C LEU A 100 16.02 -3.30 21.16
N VAL A 101 16.78 -2.26 20.84
CA VAL A 101 16.34 -0.87 20.98
C VAL A 101 16.37 -0.20 19.61
N TYR A 102 15.22 0.26 19.15
CA TYR A 102 15.10 1.13 18.00
C TYR A 102 14.81 2.56 18.47
N HIS A 103 15.67 3.53 18.10
CA HIS A 103 15.47 4.93 18.43
C HIS A 103 14.39 5.52 17.52
N LEU A 104 13.43 6.22 18.11
CA LEU A 104 12.35 6.90 17.42
C LEU A 104 12.76 8.34 17.08
N ALA A 105 12.23 8.86 15.99
CA ALA A 105 12.42 10.25 15.62
C ALA A 105 11.53 11.20 16.46
N ASP A 106 12.01 12.40 16.71
CA ASP A 106 11.17 13.49 17.19
C ASP A 106 10.21 13.91 16.06
N LEU A 107 8.92 13.76 16.30
CA LEU A 107 7.88 14.09 15.32
C LEU A 107 7.92 15.54 14.82
N ARG A 108 8.47 16.47 15.64
CA ARG A 108 8.66 17.88 15.25
C ARG A 108 9.73 18.06 14.17
N MET A 109 10.63 17.08 14.03
CA MET A 109 11.71 17.06 13.03
C MET A 109 11.37 16.24 11.79
N MET A 110 10.26 15.53 11.83
CA MET A 110 9.78 14.76 10.70
C MET A 110 8.81 15.61 9.87
N ASN A 111 9.04 15.68 8.57
CA ASN A 111 7.99 16.14 7.67
C ASN A 111 6.98 15.00 7.53
N THR A 112 5.92 15.06 8.33
CA THR A 112 4.82 14.07 8.32
C THR A 112 3.57 14.65 7.68
N GLU A 113 3.71 15.63 6.80
CA GLU A 113 2.59 16.10 5.99
C GLU A 113 2.14 14.95 5.07
N THR A 114 1.05 14.33 5.46
CA THR A 114 0.42 13.29 4.67
C THR A 114 -0.71 13.92 3.87
N MET A 115 -0.74 13.62 2.58
CA MET A 115 -1.86 14.00 1.74
C MET A 115 -3.05 13.11 2.10
N VAL A 116 -4.11 13.72 2.59
CA VAL A 116 -5.39 13.04 2.84
C VAL A 116 -6.32 13.40 1.69
N LEU A 117 -6.71 12.40 0.91
CA LEU A 117 -7.75 12.60 -0.09
C LEU A 117 -9.13 12.55 0.58
N ASP A 118 -9.91 13.57 0.34
CA ASP A 118 -11.31 13.57 0.77
C ASP A 118 -12.15 12.76 -0.23
N GLU A 119 -12.34 11.47 0.10
CA GLU A 119 -13.12 10.56 -0.75
C GLU A 119 -14.56 11.02 -0.99
N THR A 120 -15.11 11.90 -0.15
CA THR A 120 -16.47 12.40 -0.34
C THR A 120 -16.60 13.33 -1.57
N GLN A 121 -15.48 13.77 -2.11
CA GLN A 121 -15.39 14.61 -3.29
C GLN A 121 -14.98 13.86 -4.56
N ILE A 122 -14.78 12.54 -4.47
CA ILE A 122 -14.30 11.70 -5.58
C ILE A 122 -15.38 10.66 -5.93
N ASP A 123 -15.92 10.77 -7.14
CA ASP A 123 -16.85 9.77 -7.67
C ASP A 123 -16.07 8.67 -8.40
N PHE A 124 -15.89 7.53 -7.74
CA PHE A 124 -15.27 6.37 -8.37
C PHE A 124 -16.26 5.68 -9.33
N ASN A 125 -16.10 5.97 -10.60
CA ASN A 125 -17.00 5.51 -11.68
C ASN A 125 -16.68 4.09 -12.14
N TYR A 126 -15.49 3.60 -11.84
CA TYR A 126 -15.00 2.28 -12.24
C TYR A 126 -14.52 1.50 -11.03
N GLN A 127 -14.86 0.21 -11.02
CA GLN A 127 -14.43 -0.71 -9.96
C GLN A 127 -14.09 -2.08 -10.55
N PHE A 128 -13.06 -2.74 -10.03
CA PHE A 128 -12.63 -4.07 -10.44
C PHE A 128 -12.09 -4.88 -9.26
N GLU A 129 -12.18 -6.18 -9.37
CA GLU A 129 -11.64 -7.12 -8.38
C GLU A 129 -10.15 -7.34 -8.58
N ILE A 130 -9.44 -7.46 -7.46
CA ILE A 130 -8.02 -7.80 -7.37
C ILE A 130 -7.92 -9.11 -6.58
N ASP A 131 -7.87 -10.22 -7.27
CA ASP A 131 -7.67 -11.55 -6.71
C ASP A 131 -6.21 -12.01 -6.84
N SER A 132 -5.89 -13.17 -6.28
CA SER A 132 -4.54 -13.73 -6.34
C SER A 132 -4.10 -14.04 -7.78
N GLU A 133 -5.03 -14.41 -8.65
CA GLU A 133 -4.74 -14.69 -10.07
C GLU A 133 -4.41 -13.38 -10.82
N PHE A 134 -5.13 -12.30 -10.55
CA PHE A 134 -4.82 -10.98 -11.08
C PHE A 134 -3.42 -10.53 -10.65
N ILE A 135 -3.09 -10.65 -9.36
CA ILE A 135 -1.77 -10.29 -8.82
C ILE A 135 -0.67 -11.08 -9.52
N GLU A 136 -0.85 -12.39 -9.72
CA GLU A 136 0.13 -13.22 -10.41
C GLU A 136 0.30 -12.85 -11.89
N ARG A 137 -0.80 -12.57 -12.60
CA ARG A 137 -0.76 -12.11 -14.00
C ARG A 137 -0.01 -10.79 -14.12
N TYR A 138 -0.30 -9.85 -13.23
CA TYR A 138 0.38 -8.55 -13.19
C TYR A 138 1.88 -8.72 -12.97
N ALA A 139 2.28 -9.44 -11.93
CA ALA A 139 3.68 -9.66 -11.58
C ALA A 139 4.45 -10.38 -12.71
N LYS A 140 3.86 -11.40 -13.34
CA LYS A 140 4.46 -12.12 -14.48
C LYS A 140 4.66 -11.19 -15.69
N ALA A 141 3.66 -10.38 -16.04
CA ALA A 141 3.73 -9.44 -17.16
C ALA A 141 4.79 -8.34 -16.91
N LYS A 142 4.79 -7.75 -15.70
CA LYS A 142 5.76 -6.74 -15.29
C LYS A 142 7.20 -7.28 -15.33
N LYS A 143 7.42 -8.49 -14.79
CA LYS A 143 8.74 -9.14 -14.79
C LYS A 143 9.23 -9.44 -16.21
N ALA A 144 8.34 -9.88 -17.09
CA ALA A 144 8.70 -10.24 -18.47
C ALA A 144 9.06 -9.02 -19.34
N LEU A 145 8.42 -7.88 -19.11
CA LEU A 145 8.54 -6.71 -19.97
C LEU A 145 9.41 -5.59 -19.39
N GLY A 146 9.58 -5.54 -18.05
CA GLY A 146 10.38 -4.50 -17.39
C GLY A 146 9.84 -3.07 -17.55
N SER A 147 8.62 -2.88 -18.08
CA SER A 147 8.05 -1.55 -18.30
C SER A 147 7.75 -0.85 -16.97
N ASP A 148 8.11 0.41 -16.86
CA ASP A 148 7.80 1.30 -15.74
C ASP A 148 6.38 1.90 -15.79
N GLU A 149 5.63 1.56 -16.86
CA GLU A 149 4.27 2.05 -17.08
C GLU A 149 3.30 0.92 -17.32
N VAL A 150 2.10 1.09 -16.77
CA VAL A 150 0.92 0.29 -17.06
C VAL A 150 -0.21 1.21 -17.50
N LYS A 151 -0.84 0.83 -18.60
CA LYS A 151 -2.05 1.48 -19.08
C LYS A 151 -3.27 0.72 -18.60
N ILE A 152 -4.22 1.43 -17.98
CA ILE A 152 -5.51 0.91 -17.55
C ILE A 152 -6.59 1.52 -18.44
N GLN A 153 -7.39 0.68 -19.07
CA GLN A 153 -8.48 1.10 -19.97
C GLN A 153 -9.79 0.46 -19.54
N ALA A 154 -10.83 1.27 -19.42
CA ALA A 154 -12.21 0.79 -19.34
C ALA A 154 -12.81 0.82 -20.73
N LEU A 155 -13.28 -0.31 -21.23
CA LEU A 155 -13.85 -0.44 -22.57
C LEU A 155 -15.14 -1.24 -22.54
N LEU A 156 -16.11 -0.82 -23.39
CA LEU A 156 -17.24 -1.64 -23.79
C LEU A 156 -16.82 -2.45 -25.00
N ASN A 157 -16.97 -3.78 -24.94
CA ASN A 157 -16.79 -4.61 -26.13
C ASN A 157 -18.02 -4.50 -27.08
N GLU A 158 -17.93 -5.10 -28.25
CA GLU A 158 -19.00 -5.10 -29.26
C GLU A 158 -20.29 -5.78 -28.77
N GLU A 159 -20.19 -6.65 -27.77
CA GLU A 159 -21.31 -7.37 -27.14
C GLU A 159 -21.94 -6.57 -25.99
N GLY A 160 -21.41 -5.37 -25.69
CA GLY A 160 -21.87 -4.53 -24.60
C GLY A 160 -21.33 -4.93 -23.22
N GLU A 161 -20.37 -5.84 -23.15
CA GLU A 161 -19.71 -6.21 -21.91
C GLU A 161 -18.71 -5.12 -21.49
N ARG A 162 -18.69 -4.85 -20.20
CA ARG A 162 -17.82 -3.86 -19.56
C ARG A 162 -16.54 -4.56 -19.10
N ASN A 163 -15.41 -4.13 -19.62
CA ASN A 163 -14.11 -4.73 -19.31
C ASN A 163 -13.09 -3.66 -18.92
N ILE A 164 -12.24 -4.01 -17.95
CA ILE A 164 -11.09 -3.21 -17.56
C ILE A 164 -9.83 -3.97 -17.97
N TYR A 165 -9.03 -3.37 -18.85
CA TYR A 165 -7.81 -3.93 -19.39
C TYR A 165 -6.58 -3.27 -18.79
N PHE A 166 -5.59 -4.09 -18.47
CA PHE A 166 -4.26 -3.68 -18.05
C PHE A 166 -3.29 -4.02 -19.17
N THR A 167 -2.55 -3.02 -19.65
CA THR A 167 -1.52 -3.21 -20.67
C THR A 167 -0.18 -2.74 -20.14
N ILE A 168 0.80 -3.65 -20.07
CA ILE A 168 2.19 -3.38 -19.69
C ILE A 168 3.05 -3.44 -20.94
N GLY A 169 3.95 -2.48 -21.12
CA GLY A 169 4.75 -2.34 -22.36
C GLY A 169 3.95 -1.73 -23.50
N GLY A 170 4.54 -1.77 -24.73
CA GLY A 170 3.87 -1.26 -25.93
C GLY A 170 3.85 0.27 -26.02
N LYS A 171 4.92 0.96 -25.58
CA LYS A 171 5.06 2.41 -25.75
C LYS A 171 5.09 2.82 -27.24
N THR A 172 5.60 1.93 -28.09
CA THR A 172 5.59 2.12 -29.56
C THR A 172 4.92 0.91 -30.24
N SER A 173 4.60 1.06 -31.54
CA SER A 173 3.98 -0.02 -32.34
C SER A 173 4.87 -1.28 -32.49
N HIS A 174 6.16 -1.17 -32.19
CA HIS A 174 7.14 -2.26 -32.32
C HIS A 174 7.53 -2.89 -30.97
N ASP A 175 7.04 -2.33 -29.85
CA ASP A 175 7.37 -2.84 -28.52
C ASP A 175 6.53 -4.05 -28.16
N ASN A 176 7.13 -4.96 -27.41
CA ASN A 176 6.41 -6.05 -26.79
C ASN A 176 5.43 -5.52 -25.74
N LYS A 177 4.25 -6.12 -25.68
CA LYS A 177 3.22 -5.77 -24.70
C LYS A 177 2.51 -7.01 -24.18
N ALA A 178 2.02 -6.92 -22.96
CA ALA A 178 1.09 -7.88 -22.38
C ALA A 178 -0.19 -7.14 -21.97
N ALA A 179 -1.31 -7.62 -22.46
CA ALA A 179 -2.62 -7.10 -22.06
C ALA A 179 -3.42 -8.22 -21.40
N PHE A 180 -4.07 -7.91 -20.28
CA PHE A 180 -4.94 -8.85 -19.57
C PHE A 180 -6.13 -8.10 -18.96
N ARG A 181 -7.19 -8.85 -18.65
CA ARG A 181 -8.45 -8.31 -18.17
C ARG A 181 -8.58 -8.47 -16.66
N ALA A 182 -9.13 -7.44 -16.00
CA ALA A 182 -9.69 -7.54 -14.66
C ALA A 182 -11.22 -7.63 -14.73
N THR A 183 -11.82 -8.30 -13.75
CA THR A 183 -13.27 -8.38 -13.61
C THR A 183 -13.82 -7.04 -13.16
N ALA A 184 -14.54 -6.35 -14.04
CA ALA A 184 -15.21 -5.11 -13.71
C ALA A 184 -16.48 -5.37 -12.90
N THR A 185 -16.59 -4.77 -11.72
CA THR A 185 -17.79 -4.82 -10.87
C THR A 185 -18.66 -3.57 -11.01
N LYS A 186 -18.04 -2.44 -11.39
CA LYS A 186 -18.72 -1.18 -11.67
C LYS A 186 -18.09 -0.48 -12.87
N MET A 187 -18.90 0.08 -13.75
CA MET A 187 -18.45 0.90 -14.87
C MET A 187 -19.60 1.82 -15.31
N GLU A 188 -19.55 3.08 -14.91
CA GLU A 188 -20.63 4.06 -15.14
C GLU A 188 -20.39 4.94 -16.35
N LEU A 189 -19.12 5.15 -16.73
CA LEU A 189 -18.76 5.96 -17.89
C LEU A 189 -18.35 5.09 -19.08
N PRO A 190 -18.47 5.58 -20.32
CA PRO A 190 -18.37 4.76 -21.53
C PRO A 190 -16.95 4.25 -21.81
N SER A 191 -15.91 5.02 -21.65
CA SER A 191 -14.53 4.59 -21.81
C SER A 191 -13.54 5.61 -21.23
N SER A 192 -12.45 5.12 -20.71
CA SER A 192 -11.35 5.95 -20.24
C SER A 192 -10.04 5.18 -20.36
N GLU A 193 -8.95 5.94 -20.43
CA GLU A 193 -7.60 5.39 -20.50
C GLU A 193 -6.65 6.24 -19.67
N TYR A 194 -5.88 5.61 -18.78
CA TYR A 194 -4.92 6.26 -17.92
C TYR A 194 -3.64 5.45 -17.82
N ILE A 195 -2.51 6.12 -17.64
CA ILE A 195 -1.20 5.50 -17.47
C ILE A 195 -0.75 5.71 -16.00
N TYR A 196 -0.23 4.64 -15.39
CA TYR A 196 0.26 4.68 -14.01
C TYR A 196 1.67 4.12 -13.90
N ASN A 197 2.30 4.37 -12.76
CA ASN A 197 3.57 3.75 -12.41
C ASN A 197 3.37 2.26 -12.14
N ALA A 198 3.95 1.42 -12.99
CA ALA A 198 3.79 -0.03 -12.91
C ALA A 198 4.54 -0.66 -11.74
N ASP A 199 5.64 -0.03 -11.26
CA ASP A 199 6.39 -0.51 -10.11
C ASP A 199 5.60 -0.28 -8.82
N TYR A 200 5.01 0.89 -8.63
CA TYR A 200 4.16 1.16 -7.46
C TYR A 200 3.00 0.17 -7.35
N ILE A 201 2.31 -0.08 -8.46
CA ILE A 201 1.22 -1.05 -8.46
C ILE A 201 1.75 -2.46 -8.15
N LEU A 202 2.91 -2.86 -8.69
CA LEU A 202 3.50 -4.16 -8.38
C LEU A 202 3.77 -4.31 -6.87
N GLU A 203 4.42 -3.31 -6.25
CA GLU A 203 4.73 -3.34 -4.83
C GLU A 203 3.46 -3.38 -3.96
N ILE A 204 2.45 -2.59 -4.30
CA ILE A 204 1.15 -2.63 -3.62
C ILE A 204 0.52 -4.02 -3.70
N LEU A 205 0.48 -4.60 -4.91
CA LEU A 205 -0.14 -5.90 -5.13
C LEU A 205 0.61 -7.03 -4.42
N THR A 206 1.94 -7.05 -4.50
CA THR A 206 2.76 -8.12 -3.93
C THR A 206 2.78 -8.09 -2.41
N THR A 207 2.84 -6.92 -1.81
CA THR A 207 2.83 -6.72 -0.35
C THR A 207 1.49 -7.10 0.29
N ASN A 208 0.39 -6.95 -0.46
CA ASN A 208 -0.95 -7.31 0.01
C ASN A 208 -1.42 -8.70 -0.45
N LYS A 209 -0.53 -9.48 -1.10
CA LYS A 209 -0.87 -10.82 -1.54
C LYS A 209 -0.95 -11.78 -0.35
N SER A 210 -2.16 -12.11 0.07
CA SER A 210 -2.45 -13.18 1.03
C SER A 210 -3.65 -13.99 0.59
N ALA A 211 -3.85 -15.17 1.19
CA ALA A 211 -4.99 -16.03 0.87
C ALA A 211 -6.32 -15.43 1.34
N ASP A 212 -6.29 -14.58 2.36
CA ASP A 212 -7.47 -14.00 3.02
C ASP A 212 -7.72 -12.54 2.58
N ALA A 213 -6.80 -11.90 1.83
CA ALA A 213 -6.96 -10.51 1.42
C ALA A 213 -7.95 -10.38 0.28
N GLN A 214 -8.92 -9.49 0.45
CA GLN A 214 -9.85 -9.07 -0.60
C GLN A 214 -9.37 -7.71 -1.14
N GLY A 215 -8.97 -7.69 -2.39
CA GLY A 215 -8.50 -6.49 -3.07
C GLY A 215 -9.56 -5.93 -4.02
N THR A 216 -9.68 -4.61 -4.03
CA THR A 216 -10.56 -3.88 -4.96
C THR A 216 -9.82 -2.67 -5.49
N GLY A 217 -9.86 -2.48 -6.80
CA GLY A 217 -9.38 -1.29 -7.46
C GLY A 217 -10.53 -0.40 -7.91
N TYR A 218 -10.34 0.91 -7.81
CA TYR A 218 -11.29 1.92 -8.23
C TYR A 218 -10.55 3.00 -9.00
N PHE A 219 -11.20 3.64 -9.97
CA PHE A 219 -10.71 4.91 -10.53
C PHE A 219 -11.86 5.83 -10.93
N ASP A 220 -11.58 7.12 -10.90
CA ASP A 220 -12.52 8.16 -11.25
C ASP A 220 -12.36 8.64 -12.71
N GLU A 221 -13.14 9.62 -13.11
CA GLU A 221 -13.07 10.24 -14.43
C GLU A 221 -11.78 11.04 -14.68
N ASN A 222 -11.03 11.40 -13.62
CA ASN A 222 -9.76 12.11 -13.71
C ASN A 222 -8.56 11.15 -13.65
N GLY A 223 -8.81 9.85 -13.47
CA GLY A 223 -7.80 8.82 -13.40
C GLY A 223 -7.14 8.66 -12.03
N ILE A 224 -7.75 9.15 -10.94
CA ILE A 224 -7.25 8.82 -9.60
C ILE A 224 -7.53 7.35 -9.34
N LEU A 225 -6.47 6.54 -9.30
CA LEU A 225 -6.55 5.12 -8.97
C LEU A 225 -6.49 4.92 -7.47
N LYS A 226 -7.52 4.28 -6.90
CA LYS A 226 -7.56 3.79 -5.52
C LYS A 226 -7.44 2.28 -5.53
N ILE A 227 -6.57 1.73 -4.71
CA ILE A 227 -6.46 0.29 -4.44
C ILE A 227 -6.70 0.07 -2.96
N GLU A 228 -7.63 -0.80 -2.63
CA GLU A 228 -8.02 -1.14 -1.27
C GLU A 228 -7.85 -2.64 -1.04
N PHE A 229 -7.24 -3.00 0.09
CA PHE A 229 -7.20 -4.37 0.58
C PHE A 229 -7.75 -4.43 1.99
N ILE A 230 -8.58 -5.45 2.25
CA ILE A 230 -9.11 -5.76 3.57
C ILE A 230 -8.72 -7.18 3.92
N GLU A 231 -8.02 -7.35 5.02
CA GLU A 231 -7.55 -8.63 5.53
C GLU A 231 -7.75 -8.69 7.04
N LYS A 232 -8.77 -9.43 7.50
CA LYS A 232 -9.14 -9.52 8.93
C LYS A 232 -9.29 -8.14 9.57
N ASP A 233 -8.38 -7.82 10.50
CA ASP A 233 -8.35 -6.54 11.22
C ASP A 233 -7.52 -5.46 10.51
N THR A 234 -6.95 -5.75 9.35
CA THR A 234 -6.07 -4.84 8.61
C THR A 234 -6.76 -4.31 7.36
N LYS A 235 -6.74 -3.00 7.20
CA LYS A 235 -7.16 -2.29 5.99
C LYS A 235 -6.00 -1.48 5.45
N SER A 236 -5.70 -1.61 4.17
CA SER A 236 -4.71 -0.79 3.47
C SER A 236 -5.31 -0.10 2.26
N LEU A 237 -5.02 1.19 2.13
CA LEU A 237 -5.49 2.07 1.06
C LEU A 237 -4.32 2.73 0.37
N TYR A 238 -4.39 2.79 -0.96
CA TYR A 238 -3.37 3.42 -1.80
C TYR A 238 -4.04 4.27 -2.88
N TYR A 239 -3.50 5.46 -3.14
CA TYR A 239 -3.98 6.36 -4.17
C TYR A 239 -2.83 6.76 -5.07
N LEU A 240 -3.05 6.61 -6.38
CA LEU A 240 -2.08 6.95 -7.42
C LEU A 240 -2.75 7.90 -8.43
N PRO A 241 -2.21 9.09 -8.68
CA PRO A 241 -2.61 9.90 -9.82
C PRO A 241 -2.11 9.25 -11.11
N PRO A 242 -2.75 9.52 -12.26
CA PRO A 242 -2.23 9.11 -13.54
C PRO A 242 -0.91 9.85 -13.85
N LYS A 243 -0.04 9.19 -14.59
CA LYS A 243 1.16 9.84 -15.15
C LYS A 243 0.71 10.82 -16.25
N ASN A 244 1.27 12.02 -16.22
CA ASN A 244 1.09 13.05 -17.25
C ASN A 244 1.92 12.75 -18.50
#